data_a13fc229ccbd2b476d510ee2cc2a9f78
#
_entry.id   a13fc229ccbd2b476d510ee2cc2a9f78
#
_cell.length_a   1.000
_cell.length_b   1.000
_cell.length_c   1.000
_cell.angle_alpha   90.00
_cell.angle_beta   90.00
_cell.angle_gamma   90.00
#
_symmetry.space_group_name_H-M   'P 1'
#
loop_
_entity.id
_entity.type
_entity.pdbx_description
1 polymer ?
#
loop_
_entity_poly.entity_id
_entity_poly.type
_entity_poly.pdbx_seq_one_letter_code
_entity_poly.pdbx_strand_id
1 'polypeptide(L)'
;AKKIPIIYGVDYSQGMLSVAARRAVQMNARHVQWVQRAWEEHWDDLAQCDIAVASRSTLVADMRQAMTKLNNQARLRVYTTHLVSSSFVSPTIQRALGREVIELPNYIYALNVLYQMGIHAHVDFIRGPNCQQDNSTWTRFLENVRWSMGELSADEVELLETWYQQQDPRAIAPASRDWALIWWDSVPREALR
;
A
#
# COMPACT_ATOMS: atom_id res chain seq x y z
N ALA A 1 12.92 14.81 -7.36
CA ALA A 1 13.97 13.93 -7.92
C ALA A 1 15.22 14.70 -8.33
N LYS A 2 15.10 15.90 -8.90
CA LYS A 2 16.29 16.67 -9.39
C LYS A 2 17.27 17.16 -8.28
N LYS A 3 16.87 17.09 -7.02
CA LYS A 3 17.67 17.57 -5.87
C LYS A 3 18.21 16.43 -5.00
N ILE A 4 17.87 15.19 -5.27
CA ILE A 4 18.30 14.02 -4.50
C ILE A 4 19.47 13.38 -5.24
N PRO A 5 20.66 13.24 -4.61
CA PRO A 5 21.87 12.81 -5.30
C PRO A 5 21.80 11.33 -5.71
N ILE A 6 21.16 10.48 -4.93
CA ILE A 6 21.01 9.06 -5.23
C ILE A 6 19.67 8.53 -4.69
N ILE A 7 19.03 7.63 -5.43
CA ILE A 7 17.81 6.93 -5.03
C ILE A 7 18.04 5.43 -5.25
N TYR A 8 17.69 4.62 -4.26
CA TYR A 8 17.60 3.17 -4.40
C TYR A 8 16.13 2.78 -4.52
N GLY A 9 15.75 2.25 -5.69
CA GLY A 9 14.42 1.69 -5.92
C GLY A 9 14.45 0.19 -5.68
N VAL A 10 13.73 -0.26 -4.66
CA VAL A 10 13.72 -1.66 -4.22
C VAL A 10 12.35 -2.27 -4.49
N ASP A 11 12.30 -3.40 -5.15
CA ASP A 11 11.08 -4.17 -5.37
C ASP A 11 11.44 -5.66 -5.55
N TYR A 12 10.55 -6.57 -5.14
CA TYR A 12 10.77 -8.00 -5.35
C TYR A 12 10.52 -8.41 -6.80
N SER A 13 9.69 -7.66 -7.52
CA SER A 13 9.28 -7.97 -8.89
C SER A 13 10.22 -7.36 -9.92
N GLN A 14 10.96 -8.18 -10.63
CA GLN A 14 11.78 -7.75 -11.76
C GLN A 14 10.96 -7.02 -12.84
N GLY A 15 9.70 -7.42 -13.05
CA GLY A 15 8.79 -6.75 -13.97
C GLY A 15 8.49 -5.31 -13.54
N MET A 16 8.23 -5.08 -12.25
CA MET A 16 7.99 -3.75 -11.70
C MET A 16 9.24 -2.87 -11.78
N LEU A 17 10.42 -3.41 -11.46
CA LEU A 17 11.70 -2.70 -11.61
C LEU A 17 11.96 -2.30 -13.06
N SER A 18 11.65 -3.18 -14.02
CA SER A 18 11.79 -2.88 -15.45
C SER A 18 10.86 -1.75 -15.90
N VAL A 19 9.62 -1.70 -15.42
CA VAL A 19 8.68 -0.60 -15.67
C VAL A 19 9.18 0.69 -15.04
N ALA A 20 9.62 0.63 -13.79
CA ALA A 20 10.14 1.79 -13.05
C ALA A 20 11.39 2.37 -13.73
N ALA A 21 12.32 1.52 -14.18
CA ALA A 21 13.52 1.95 -14.91
C ALA A 21 13.18 2.67 -16.22
N ARG A 22 12.23 2.15 -17.00
CA ARG A 22 11.76 2.84 -18.23
C ARG A 22 11.16 4.21 -17.93
N ARG A 23 10.34 4.31 -16.89
CA ARG A 23 9.75 5.60 -16.45
C ARG A 23 10.82 6.58 -15.96
N ALA A 24 11.84 6.10 -15.24
CA ALA A 24 12.94 6.93 -14.79
C ALA A 24 13.72 7.55 -15.98
N VAL A 25 13.96 6.78 -17.04
CA VAL A 25 14.57 7.29 -18.28
C VAL A 25 13.71 8.37 -18.92
N GLN A 26 12.40 8.14 -19.06
CA GLN A 26 11.45 9.11 -19.62
C GLN A 26 11.42 10.42 -18.82
N MET A 27 11.58 10.33 -17.50
CA MET A 27 11.63 11.49 -16.59
C MET A 27 13.04 12.08 -16.43
N ASN A 28 14.03 11.59 -17.16
CA ASN A 28 15.45 11.99 -17.04
C ASN A 28 16.01 11.85 -15.60
N ALA A 29 15.55 10.84 -14.86
CA ALA A 29 16.01 10.51 -13.51
C ALA A 29 17.16 9.48 -13.61
N ARG A 30 18.40 9.97 -13.79
CA ARG A 30 19.60 9.12 -14.06
C ARG A 30 20.32 8.63 -12.80
N HIS A 31 19.92 9.08 -11.63
CA HIS A 31 20.57 8.81 -10.34
C HIS A 31 19.81 7.78 -9.51
N VAL A 32 19.08 6.88 -10.17
CA VAL A 32 18.36 5.78 -9.54
C VAL A 32 19.08 4.47 -9.74
N GLN A 33 19.32 3.75 -8.66
CA GLN A 33 19.81 2.38 -8.66
C GLN A 33 18.66 1.45 -8.34
N TRP A 34 18.52 0.37 -9.10
CA TRP A 34 17.44 -0.59 -8.95
C TRP A 34 17.96 -1.85 -8.29
N VAL A 35 17.28 -2.31 -7.24
CA VAL A 35 17.65 -3.50 -6.47
C VAL A 35 16.45 -4.42 -6.39
N GLN A 36 16.61 -5.65 -6.86
CA GLN A 36 15.61 -6.68 -6.67
C GLN A 36 15.77 -7.28 -5.27
N ARG A 37 14.76 -7.08 -4.41
CA ARG A 37 14.78 -7.57 -3.04
C ARG A 37 13.36 -7.68 -2.48
N ALA A 38 13.03 -8.82 -1.87
CA ALA A 38 11.79 -9.02 -1.14
C ALA A 38 11.89 -8.56 0.32
N TRP A 39 10.74 -8.44 0.98
CA TRP A 39 10.69 -8.10 2.41
C TRP A 39 11.28 -9.20 3.29
N GLU A 40 11.17 -10.45 2.87
CA GLU A 40 11.63 -11.64 3.60
C GLU A 40 13.15 -11.83 3.51
N GLU A 41 13.80 -11.26 2.48
CA GLU A 41 15.24 -11.40 2.23
C GLU A 41 16.08 -10.49 3.14
N HIS A 42 17.39 -10.75 3.22
CA HIS A 42 18.33 -9.91 3.95
C HIS A 42 18.50 -8.54 3.29
N TRP A 43 18.63 -7.49 4.11
CA TRP A 43 18.83 -6.11 3.67
C TRP A 43 20.15 -5.52 4.18
N ASP A 44 21.00 -6.31 4.85
CA ASP A 44 22.24 -5.85 5.45
C ASP A 44 23.28 -5.38 4.42
N ASP A 45 23.15 -5.85 3.18
CA ASP A 45 23.98 -5.44 2.04
C ASP A 45 23.46 -4.20 1.30
N LEU A 46 22.27 -3.72 1.66
CA LEU A 46 21.71 -2.52 1.06
C LEU A 46 22.33 -1.26 1.68
N ALA A 47 22.60 -0.28 0.84
CA ALA A 47 23.15 0.99 1.30
C ALA A 47 22.16 1.74 2.19
N GLN A 48 22.60 2.21 3.35
CA GLN A 48 21.82 3.12 4.17
C GLN A 48 21.58 4.45 3.46
N CYS A 49 20.38 4.98 3.60
CA CYS A 49 19.94 6.26 3.05
C CYS A 49 19.57 7.24 4.16
N ASP A 50 19.50 8.52 3.85
CA ASP A 50 18.99 9.49 4.81
C ASP A 50 17.50 9.27 5.11
N ILE A 51 16.73 8.89 4.08
CA ILE A 51 15.30 8.68 4.17
C ILE A 51 14.93 7.34 3.54
N ALA A 52 14.12 6.54 4.25
CA ALA A 52 13.48 5.36 3.71
C ALA A 52 11.98 5.64 3.47
N VAL A 53 11.46 5.19 2.31
CA VAL A 53 10.05 5.37 1.95
C VAL A 53 9.47 4.04 1.49
N ALA A 54 8.40 3.59 2.14
CA ALA A 54 7.61 2.44 1.72
C ALA A 54 6.16 2.86 1.47
N SER A 55 5.82 3.08 0.20
CA SER A 55 4.49 3.55 -0.19
C SER A 55 3.69 2.43 -0.83
N ARG A 56 2.56 2.05 -0.19
CA ARG A 56 1.65 0.99 -0.65
C ARG A 56 2.32 -0.38 -0.81
N SER A 57 3.34 -0.65 -0.03
CA SER A 57 4.16 -1.87 -0.13
C SER A 57 4.35 -2.59 1.20
N THR A 58 3.60 -2.21 2.24
CA THR A 58 3.73 -2.75 3.60
C THR A 58 2.61 -3.71 3.97
N LEU A 59 1.97 -4.36 2.99
CA LEU A 59 1.11 -5.51 3.25
C LEU A 59 2.01 -6.76 3.31
N VAL A 60 2.55 -7.04 4.47
CA VAL A 60 3.58 -8.04 4.72
C VAL A 60 3.15 -9.01 5.82
N ALA A 61 3.73 -10.21 5.84
CA ALA A 61 3.44 -11.20 6.86
C ALA A 61 3.96 -10.79 8.25
N ASP A 62 5.15 -10.18 8.31
CA ASP A 62 5.77 -9.68 9.54
C ASP A 62 5.98 -8.16 9.46
N MET A 63 5.02 -7.41 10.00
CA MET A 63 5.07 -5.95 10.05
C MET A 63 6.21 -5.43 10.93
N ARG A 64 6.49 -6.10 12.06
CA ARG A 64 7.58 -5.70 12.96
C ARG A 64 8.94 -5.80 12.25
N GLN A 65 9.17 -6.90 11.54
CA GLN A 65 10.40 -7.09 10.78
C GLN A 65 10.53 -6.03 9.68
N ALA A 66 9.45 -5.73 8.96
CA ALA A 66 9.45 -4.71 7.92
C ALA A 66 9.78 -3.32 8.47
N MET A 67 9.16 -2.92 9.60
CA MET A 67 9.44 -1.63 10.26
C MET A 67 10.87 -1.56 10.78
N THR A 68 11.39 -2.67 11.35
CA THR A 68 12.78 -2.78 11.79
C THR A 68 13.75 -2.58 10.62
N LYS A 69 13.50 -3.21 9.47
CA LYS A 69 14.32 -3.05 8.27
C LYS A 69 14.33 -1.61 7.77
N LEU A 70 13.16 -0.98 7.66
CA LEU A 70 13.07 0.42 7.24
C LEU A 70 13.81 1.35 8.21
N ASN A 71 13.64 1.15 9.51
CA ASN A 71 14.33 1.93 10.53
C ASN A 71 15.86 1.81 10.41
N ASN A 72 16.37 0.60 10.18
CA ASN A 72 17.80 0.34 10.06
C ASN A 72 18.40 0.89 8.75
N GLN A 73 17.61 1.00 7.69
CA GLN A 73 18.03 1.57 6.41
C GLN A 73 18.04 3.10 6.41
N ALA A 74 17.22 3.74 7.25
CA ALA A 74 17.13 5.18 7.34
C ALA A 74 18.12 5.73 8.38
N ARG A 75 18.91 6.76 8.02
CA ARG A 75 19.72 7.51 8.98
C ARG A 75 18.93 8.60 9.70
N LEU A 76 17.93 9.17 9.05
CA LEU A 76 17.19 10.32 9.56
C LEU A 76 15.70 9.97 9.79
N ARG A 77 15.00 9.51 8.75
CA ARG A 77 13.55 9.39 8.81
C ARG A 77 13.00 8.29 7.92
N VAL A 78 11.91 7.68 8.39
CA VAL A 78 11.12 6.70 7.65
C VAL A 78 9.73 7.26 7.35
N TYR A 79 9.22 7.00 6.15
CA TYR A 79 7.85 7.27 5.74
C TYR A 79 7.19 6.00 5.21
N THR A 80 5.99 5.70 5.68
CA THR A 80 5.19 4.58 5.18
C THR A 80 3.76 5.01 4.90
N THR A 81 3.07 4.37 3.95
CA THR A 81 1.65 4.62 3.74
C THR A 81 0.84 3.34 3.94
N HIS A 82 -0.24 3.45 4.70
CA HIS A 82 -1.15 2.36 5.04
C HIS A 82 -2.59 2.74 4.72
N LEU A 83 -3.43 1.73 4.49
CA LEU A 83 -4.87 1.96 4.32
C LEU A 83 -5.48 2.50 5.61
N VAL A 84 -6.39 3.47 5.47
CA VAL A 84 -7.25 3.93 6.57
C VAL A 84 -8.40 2.94 6.78
N SER A 85 -8.99 2.45 5.70
CA SER A 85 -10.01 1.40 5.76
C SER A 85 -9.40 0.02 5.96
N SER A 86 -10.16 -0.89 6.55
CA SER A 86 -9.74 -2.29 6.73
C SER A 86 -9.94 -3.17 5.47
N SER A 87 -10.41 -2.60 4.37
CA SER A 87 -10.70 -3.38 3.15
C SER A 87 -10.52 -2.54 1.88
N PHE A 88 -10.06 -3.18 0.80
CA PHE A 88 -10.03 -2.61 -0.54
C PHE A 88 -11.40 -2.60 -1.21
N VAL A 89 -12.31 -3.46 -0.79
CA VAL A 89 -13.69 -3.57 -1.28
C VAL A 89 -14.63 -3.32 -0.12
N SER A 90 -15.72 -2.60 -0.40
CA SER A 90 -16.76 -2.37 0.60
C SER A 90 -17.24 -3.71 1.21
N PRO A 91 -17.35 -3.81 2.54
CA PRO A 91 -17.94 -4.97 3.20
C PRO A 91 -19.34 -5.32 2.66
N THR A 92 -20.09 -4.33 2.18
CA THR A 92 -21.41 -4.53 1.57
C THR A 92 -21.30 -5.33 0.27
N ILE A 93 -20.30 -5.06 -0.56
CA ILE A 93 -20.07 -5.82 -1.81
C ILE A 93 -19.65 -7.26 -1.48
N GLN A 94 -18.77 -7.45 -0.49
CA GLN A 94 -18.36 -8.80 -0.09
C GLN A 94 -19.54 -9.63 0.40
N ARG A 95 -20.44 -9.04 1.20
CA ARG A 95 -21.68 -9.71 1.66
C ARG A 95 -22.64 -10.01 0.51
N ALA A 96 -22.77 -9.10 -0.46
CA ALA A 96 -23.60 -9.32 -1.64
C ALA A 96 -23.13 -10.52 -2.48
N LEU A 97 -21.82 -10.80 -2.47
CA LEU A 97 -21.22 -11.98 -3.09
C LEU A 97 -21.30 -13.24 -2.22
N GLY A 98 -21.88 -13.17 -1.03
CA GLY A 98 -21.90 -14.28 -0.08
C GLY A 98 -20.51 -14.62 0.49
N ARG A 99 -19.52 -13.75 0.31
CA ARG A 99 -18.15 -13.95 0.83
C ARG A 99 -18.03 -13.44 2.27
N GLU A 100 -17.17 -14.09 3.03
CA GLU A 100 -16.77 -13.60 4.34
C GLU A 100 -16.05 -12.25 4.19
N VAL A 101 -16.38 -11.30 5.08
CA VAL A 101 -15.71 -10.00 5.11
C VAL A 101 -14.34 -10.16 5.73
N ILE A 102 -13.29 -10.11 4.89
CA ILE A 102 -11.91 -10.15 5.34
C ILE A 102 -11.45 -8.72 5.59
N GLU A 103 -11.12 -8.44 6.85
CA GLU A 103 -10.51 -7.18 7.25
C GLU A 103 -8.98 -7.30 7.16
N LEU A 104 -8.37 -6.40 6.40
CA LEU A 104 -6.93 -6.28 6.30
C LEU A 104 -6.38 -5.38 7.41
N PRO A 105 -5.14 -5.62 7.86
CA PRO A 105 -4.48 -4.71 8.79
C PRO A 105 -4.44 -3.29 8.22
N ASN A 106 -5.01 -2.35 8.96
CA ASN A 106 -4.99 -0.93 8.60
C ASN A 106 -3.84 -0.19 9.30
N TYR A 107 -3.81 1.13 9.17
CA TYR A 107 -2.77 1.99 9.75
C TYR A 107 -2.67 1.89 11.29
N ILE A 108 -3.77 1.59 12.00
CA ILE A 108 -3.75 1.42 13.47
C ILE A 108 -2.89 0.23 13.87
N TYR A 109 -2.95 -0.86 13.09
CA TYR A 109 -2.08 -2.00 13.32
C TYR A 109 -0.59 -1.62 13.20
N ALA A 110 -0.22 -0.89 12.15
CA ALA A 110 1.16 -0.42 11.97
C ALA A 110 1.62 0.51 13.10
N LEU A 111 0.74 1.43 13.55
CA LEU A 111 1.02 2.31 14.70
C LEU A 111 1.24 1.52 15.99
N ASN A 112 0.41 0.53 16.27
CA ASN A 112 0.55 -0.30 17.45
C ASN A 112 1.86 -1.09 17.42
N VAL A 113 2.27 -1.60 16.27
CA VAL A 113 3.57 -2.28 16.11
C VAL A 113 4.71 -1.30 16.41
N LEU A 114 4.70 -0.11 15.83
CA LEU A 114 5.71 0.92 16.09
C LEU A 114 5.76 1.33 17.57
N TYR A 115 4.59 1.52 18.19
CA TYR A 115 4.51 1.83 19.63
C TYR A 115 5.14 0.73 20.48
N GLN A 116 4.86 -0.54 20.19
CA GLN A 116 5.46 -1.67 20.89
C GLN A 116 6.98 -1.79 20.65
N MET A 117 7.48 -1.24 19.55
CA MET A 117 8.91 -1.12 19.27
C MET A 117 9.57 0.06 20.00
N GLY A 118 8.82 0.85 20.76
CA GLY A 118 9.30 2.06 21.42
C GLY A 118 9.35 3.28 20.50
N ILE A 119 8.75 3.22 19.32
CA ILE A 119 8.73 4.31 18.32
C ILE A 119 7.42 5.10 18.44
N HIS A 120 7.53 6.38 18.73
CA HIS A 120 6.39 7.32 18.73
C HIS A 120 6.25 7.97 17.37
N ALA A 121 5.49 7.32 16.48
CA ALA A 121 5.32 7.78 15.12
C ALA A 121 4.25 8.87 15.00
N HIS A 122 4.40 9.71 13.97
CA HIS A 122 3.41 10.69 13.54
C HIS A 122 2.48 10.12 12.49
N VAL A 123 1.26 10.64 12.42
CA VAL A 123 0.25 10.22 11.43
C VAL A 123 -0.36 11.44 10.79
N ASP A 124 -0.33 11.45 9.46
CA ASP A 124 -1.06 12.39 8.62
C ASP A 124 -1.96 11.63 7.66
N PHE A 125 -3.03 12.27 7.17
CA PHE A 125 -3.95 11.62 6.24
C PHE A 125 -3.85 12.22 4.85
N ILE A 126 -3.59 11.36 3.86
CA ILE A 126 -3.60 11.70 2.44
C ILE A 126 -5.01 11.42 1.93
N ARG A 127 -5.77 12.50 1.71
CA ARG A 127 -7.12 12.46 1.15
C ARG A 127 -7.06 12.99 -0.27
N GLY A 128 -7.73 12.34 -1.20
CA GLY A 128 -7.73 12.84 -2.55
C GLY A 128 -8.74 12.17 -3.48
N PRO A 129 -9.23 12.92 -4.47
CA PRO A 129 -10.16 12.43 -5.47
C PRO A 129 -9.55 11.38 -6.40
N ASN A 130 -8.22 11.30 -6.45
CA ASN A 130 -7.49 10.46 -7.41
C ASN A 130 -7.51 8.95 -7.13
N CYS A 131 -8.20 8.53 -6.05
CA CYS A 131 -8.39 7.12 -5.71
C CYS A 131 -9.85 6.68 -5.87
N GLN A 132 -10.70 7.49 -6.47
CA GLN A 132 -12.10 7.13 -6.72
C GLN A 132 -12.16 6.15 -7.89
N GLN A 133 -12.74 4.98 -7.65
CA GLN A 133 -13.12 4.07 -8.72
C GLN A 133 -14.41 4.58 -9.36
N ASP A 134 -14.45 4.63 -10.67
CA ASP A 134 -15.68 4.95 -11.39
C ASP A 134 -16.59 3.72 -11.42
N ASN A 135 -17.65 3.73 -10.65
CA ASN A 135 -18.65 2.67 -10.58
C ASN A 135 -19.96 3.07 -11.30
N SER A 136 -19.93 4.08 -12.17
CA SER A 136 -21.11 4.64 -12.84
C SER A 136 -21.79 3.68 -13.81
N THR A 137 -21.09 2.65 -14.29
CA THR A 137 -21.62 1.63 -15.18
C THR A 137 -21.33 0.22 -14.63
N TRP A 138 -22.21 -0.73 -14.94
CA TRP A 138 -22.02 -2.13 -14.54
C TRP A 138 -20.65 -2.66 -14.97
N THR A 139 -20.24 -2.43 -16.19
CA THR A 139 -18.95 -2.91 -16.72
C THR A 139 -17.77 -2.42 -15.89
N ARG A 140 -17.72 -1.11 -15.61
CA ARG A 140 -16.65 -0.53 -14.78
C ARG A 140 -16.69 -1.01 -13.34
N PHE A 141 -17.88 -1.12 -12.78
CA PHE A 141 -18.06 -1.64 -11.44
C PHE A 141 -17.55 -3.08 -11.33
N LEU A 142 -17.94 -3.95 -12.27
CA LEU A 142 -17.49 -5.35 -12.30
C LEU A 142 -15.96 -5.46 -12.47
N GLU A 143 -15.36 -4.67 -13.35
CA GLU A 143 -13.91 -4.60 -13.51
C GLU A 143 -13.21 -4.19 -12.21
N ASN A 144 -13.73 -3.18 -11.51
CA ASN A 144 -13.20 -2.71 -10.23
C ASN A 144 -13.29 -3.77 -9.13
N VAL A 145 -14.40 -4.52 -9.08
CA VAL A 145 -14.56 -5.61 -8.12
C VAL A 145 -13.59 -6.75 -8.43
N ARG A 146 -13.49 -7.16 -9.69
CA ARG A 146 -12.54 -8.19 -10.14
C ARG A 146 -11.09 -7.82 -9.84
N TRP A 147 -10.73 -6.57 -10.12
CA TRP A 147 -9.38 -6.07 -9.80
C TRP A 147 -9.04 -6.16 -8.31
N SER A 148 -10.03 -5.95 -7.45
CA SER A 148 -9.83 -5.90 -6.00
C SER A 148 -10.00 -7.26 -5.30
N MET A 149 -10.82 -8.16 -5.86
CA MET A 149 -11.19 -9.44 -5.24
C MET A 149 -10.71 -10.67 -6.03
N GLY A 150 -10.11 -10.46 -7.21
CA GLY A 150 -9.73 -11.54 -8.12
C GLY A 150 -10.90 -12.05 -8.97
N GLU A 151 -10.74 -13.25 -9.50
CA GLU A 151 -11.75 -13.88 -10.35
C GLU A 151 -13.07 -14.14 -9.59
N LEU A 152 -14.17 -13.87 -10.28
CA LEU A 152 -15.52 -14.15 -9.79
C LEU A 152 -16.12 -15.32 -10.59
N SER A 153 -16.82 -16.23 -9.91
CA SER A 153 -17.61 -17.26 -10.55
C SER A 153 -18.81 -16.67 -11.30
N ALA A 154 -19.44 -17.45 -12.19
CA ALA A 154 -20.63 -17.01 -12.90
C ALA A 154 -21.77 -16.65 -11.94
N ASP A 155 -21.97 -17.46 -10.90
CA ASP A 155 -23.01 -17.24 -9.88
C ASP A 155 -22.74 -15.95 -9.08
N GLU A 156 -21.49 -15.68 -8.75
CA GLU A 156 -21.10 -14.43 -8.06
C GLU A 156 -21.33 -13.21 -8.94
N VAL A 157 -21.09 -13.30 -10.24
CA VAL A 157 -21.36 -12.21 -11.19
C VAL A 157 -22.86 -11.93 -11.26
N GLU A 158 -23.71 -12.96 -11.31
CA GLU A 158 -25.18 -12.82 -11.33
C GLU A 158 -25.71 -12.20 -10.03
N LEU A 159 -25.22 -12.67 -8.88
CA LEU A 159 -25.56 -12.08 -7.58
C LEU A 159 -25.15 -10.62 -7.49
N LEU A 160 -23.94 -10.30 -7.96
CA LEU A 160 -23.42 -8.93 -7.94
C LEU A 160 -24.18 -8.01 -8.89
N GLU A 161 -24.59 -8.51 -10.07
CA GLU A 161 -25.40 -7.74 -11.02
C GLU A 161 -26.79 -7.44 -10.45
N THR A 162 -27.44 -8.46 -9.87
CA THR A 162 -28.74 -8.29 -9.19
C THR A 162 -28.64 -7.26 -8.07
N TRP A 163 -27.58 -7.35 -7.25
CA TRP A 163 -27.35 -6.38 -6.20
C TRP A 163 -27.11 -4.98 -6.76
N TYR A 164 -26.26 -4.84 -7.81
CA TYR A 164 -25.94 -3.55 -8.44
C TYR A 164 -27.18 -2.84 -8.99
N GLN A 165 -28.10 -3.58 -9.63
CA GLN A 165 -29.35 -3.05 -10.18
C GLN A 165 -30.31 -2.52 -9.11
N GLN A 166 -30.19 -3.00 -7.88
CA GLN A 166 -31.02 -2.58 -6.74
C GLN A 166 -30.45 -1.34 -6.02
N GLN A 167 -29.21 -0.94 -6.35
CA GLN A 167 -28.58 0.21 -5.71
C GLN A 167 -28.82 1.49 -6.49
N ASP A 168 -28.90 2.62 -5.77
CA ASP A 168 -28.70 3.92 -6.41
C ASP A 168 -27.24 4.00 -6.91
N PRO A 169 -27.00 4.26 -8.21
CA PRO A 169 -25.62 4.40 -8.73
C PRO A 169 -24.79 5.45 -7.99
N ARG A 170 -25.44 6.42 -7.35
CA ARG A 170 -24.78 7.42 -6.49
C ARG A 170 -24.39 6.86 -5.12
N ALA A 171 -25.09 5.84 -4.63
CA ALA A 171 -24.80 5.18 -3.36
C ALA A 171 -23.68 4.13 -3.48
N ILE A 172 -23.42 3.64 -4.70
CA ILE A 172 -22.23 2.83 -5.03
C ILE A 172 -21.00 3.76 -5.19
N ALA A 173 -21.01 4.88 -4.47
CA ALA A 173 -19.89 5.79 -4.47
C ALA A 173 -18.61 5.03 -4.12
N PRO A 174 -17.52 5.28 -4.85
CA PRO A 174 -16.26 4.63 -4.56
C PRO A 174 -15.88 4.89 -3.12
N ALA A 175 -15.55 3.83 -2.39
CA ALA A 175 -14.95 3.99 -1.08
C ALA A 175 -13.73 4.89 -1.25
N SER A 176 -13.72 6.05 -0.58
CA SER A 176 -12.55 6.91 -0.55
C SER A 176 -11.38 6.09 -0.04
N ARG A 177 -10.36 5.90 -0.87
CA ARG A 177 -9.15 5.19 -0.46
C ARG A 177 -8.22 6.20 0.18
N ASP A 178 -8.56 6.61 1.40
CA ASP A 178 -7.67 7.44 2.18
C ASP A 178 -6.46 6.63 2.63
N TRP A 179 -5.32 7.26 2.60
CA TRP A 179 -4.07 6.68 3.07
C TRP A 179 -3.59 7.42 4.32
N ALA A 180 -3.19 6.68 5.32
CA ALA A 180 -2.45 7.21 6.43
C ALA A 180 -0.96 7.24 6.07
N LEU A 181 -0.36 8.41 6.11
CA LEU A 181 1.08 8.61 6.07
C LEU A 181 1.60 8.51 7.49
N ILE A 182 2.35 7.45 7.78
CA ILE A 182 3.02 7.25 9.06
C ILE A 182 4.49 7.57 8.86
N TRP A 183 5.06 8.37 9.77
CA TRP A 183 6.47 8.68 9.72
C TRP A 183 7.07 8.82 11.12
N TRP A 184 8.38 8.53 11.21
CA TRP A 184 9.14 8.66 12.44
C TRP A 184 10.60 8.97 12.14
N ASP A 185 11.29 9.61 13.09
CA ASP A 185 12.72 9.76 13.05
C ASP A 185 13.39 8.42 13.39
N SER A 186 14.40 8.04 12.62
CA SER A 186 15.12 6.78 12.84
C SER A 186 15.69 6.73 14.25
N VAL A 187 15.50 5.60 14.91
CA VAL A 187 16.01 5.36 16.26
C VAL A 187 17.16 4.34 16.20
N PRO A 188 18.17 4.44 17.10
CA PRO A 188 19.25 3.46 17.19
C PRO A 188 18.70 2.04 17.39
N ARG A 189 19.36 1.07 16.79
CA ARG A 189 18.92 -0.34 16.83
C ARG A 189 18.77 -0.86 18.28
N GLU A 190 19.63 -0.40 19.18
CA GLU A 190 19.63 -0.75 20.58
C GLU A 190 18.43 -0.17 21.36
N ALA A 191 17.76 0.84 20.81
CA ALA A 191 16.59 1.47 21.39
C ALA A 191 15.27 0.78 20.99
N LEU A 192 15.29 -0.10 19.99
CA LEU A 192 14.12 -0.89 19.59
C LEU A 192 13.83 -1.96 20.66
N ARG A 193 12.56 -2.05 21.06
CA ARG A 193 12.05 -2.99 22.09
C ARG A 193 11.48 -4.25 21.45
#